data_bf5b26c3eb0b5297a3c08aa822b8d498
#
_entry.id   bf5b26c3eb0b5297a3c08aa822b8d498
#
_cell.length_a   1.000
_cell.length_b   1.000
_cell.length_c   1.000
_cell.angle_alpha   90.00
_cell.angle_beta   90.00
_cell.angle_gamma   90.00
#
_symmetry.space_group_name_H-M   'P 1'
#
loop_
_entity.id
_entity.type
_entity.pdbx_description
1 polymer ?
#
loop_
_entity_poly.entity_id
_entity_poly.type
_entity_poly.pdbx_seq_one_letter_code
_entity_poly.pdbx_strand_id
1 'polypeptide(L)'
;TDQFMNTGISTYIWILSKDKPAYRAGKVQLIDASHCYEQRRKSIGTKRNDITDLCRNLIVEAYGEYKNDAVYGDKNGVYCHSKIFGSEEFGYNKIVVERPMRDENGEIILKKGKPVADKNLRDTENVPLVQDIDRYFEREVLPYAPDAWIDKSKTKVGYEIPMTRYFYEYQPPEPVDDIVKRIK
;
A
#
# COMPACT_ATOMS: atom_id res chain seq x y z
N THR A 1 -5.59 -14.72 -8.27
CA THR A 1 -6.73 -14.47 -9.18
C THR A 1 -7.36 -15.79 -9.67
N ASP A 2 -8.56 -15.72 -10.27
CA ASP A 2 -9.26 -16.85 -10.93
C ASP A 2 -9.56 -18.06 -10.02
N GLN A 3 -9.75 -17.81 -8.71
CA GLN A 3 -10.11 -18.82 -7.71
C GLN A 3 -11.63 -19.07 -7.64
N PHE A 4 -12.44 -18.14 -8.12
CA PHE A 4 -13.90 -18.19 -8.05
C PHE A 4 -14.54 -18.35 -9.43
N MET A 5 -15.74 -18.95 -9.46
CA MET A 5 -16.42 -19.28 -10.71
C MET A 5 -16.89 -18.06 -11.52
N ASN A 6 -17.18 -16.94 -10.86
CA ASN A 6 -17.82 -15.79 -11.52
C ASN A 6 -17.05 -14.46 -11.37
N THR A 7 -15.80 -14.50 -10.89
CA THR A 7 -14.99 -13.29 -10.71
C THR A 7 -13.50 -13.60 -10.78
N GLY A 8 -12.74 -12.74 -11.45
CA GLY A 8 -11.27 -12.78 -11.53
C GLY A 8 -10.56 -11.84 -10.55
N ILE A 9 -11.26 -11.31 -9.53
CA ILE A 9 -10.66 -10.39 -8.56
C ILE A 9 -9.65 -11.10 -7.65
N SER A 10 -8.67 -10.33 -7.19
CA SER A 10 -7.72 -10.79 -6.17
C SER A 10 -8.42 -10.96 -4.83
N THR A 11 -8.01 -11.97 -4.08
CA THR A 11 -8.58 -12.32 -2.77
C THR A 11 -7.52 -12.17 -1.70
N TYR A 12 -7.91 -11.62 -0.56
CA TYR A 12 -7.04 -11.43 0.59
C TYR A 12 -7.65 -12.11 1.82
N ILE A 13 -6.79 -12.73 2.63
CA ILE A 13 -7.18 -13.34 3.91
C ILE A 13 -6.56 -12.49 5.02
N TRP A 14 -7.40 -11.99 5.93
CA TRP A 14 -6.98 -11.23 7.09
C TRP A 14 -7.03 -12.09 8.34
N ILE A 15 -5.91 -12.18 9.05
CA ILE A 15 -5.81 -12.84 10.35
C ILE A 15 -5.51 -11.77 11.39
N LEU A 16 -6.50 -11.46 12.23
CA LEU A 16 -6.41 -10.44 13.26
C LEU A 16 -6.46 -11.09 14.64
N SER A 17 -5.55 -10.72 15.52
CA SER A 17 -5.52 -11.19 16.91
C SER A 17 -5.19 -10.06 17.86
N LYS A 18 -5.91 -9.99 19.00
CA LYS A 18 -5.57 -9.11 20.13
C LYS A 18 -4.46 -9.71 20.99
N ASP A 19 -4.41 -11.04 21.08
CA ASP A 19 -3.47 -11.78 21.92
C ASP A 19 -2.30 -12.33 21.09
N LYS A 20 -1.57 -11.41 20.45
CA LYS A 20 -0.37 -11.80 19.72
C LYS A 20 0.76 -12.18 20.67
N PRO A 21 1.49 -13.28 20.40
CA PRO A 21 2.71 -13.57 21.15
C PRO A 21 3.72 -12.43 20.98
N ALA A 22 4.59 -12.24 21.96
CA ALA A 22 5.51 -11.10 22.05
C ALA A 22 6.33 -10.87 20.76
N TYR A 23 6.77 -11.94 20.09
CA TYR A 23 7.55 -11.83 18.85
C TYR A 23 6.75 -11.31 17.64
N ARG A 24 5.40 -11.36 17.70
CA ARG A 24 4.48 -10.82 16.69
C ARG A 24 3.85 -9.48 17.08
N ALA A 25 4.01 -9.05 18.34
CA ALA A 25 3.43 -7.82 18.84
C ALA A 25 3.99 -6.59 18.07
N GLY A 26 3.12 -5.67 17.68
CA GLY A 26 3.51 -4.49 16.90
C GLY A 26 4.00 -4.77 15.47
N LYS A 27 3.75 -5.98 14.96
CA LYS A 27 4.19 -6.39 13.61
C LYS A 27 3.05 -6.88 12.75
N VAL A 28 3.26 -6.79 11.44
CA VAL A 28 2.37 -7.31 10.38
C VAL A 28 3.19 -8.27 9.52
N GLN A 29 2.69 -9.47 9.33
CA GLN A 29 3.24 -10.40 8.35
C GLN A 29 2.38 -10.33 7.09
N LEU A 30 2.99 -10.07 5.95
CA LEU A 30 2.39 -10.21 4.63
C LEU A 30 2.89 -11.50 4.00
N ILE A 31 1.98 -12.27 3.42
CA ILE A 31 2.31 -13.48 2.67
C ILE A 31 1.72 -13.34 1.28
N ASP A 32 2.59 -13.18 0.28
CA ASP A 32 2.18 -13.25 -1.11
C ASP A 32 2.06 -14.71 -1.55
N ALA A 33 0.83 -15.14 -1.74
CA ALA A 33 0.50 -16.46 -2.22
C ALA A 33 -0.06 -16.44 -3.66
N SER A 34 0.28 -15.40 -4.44
CA SER A 34 -0.19 -15.24 -5.83
C SER A 34 0.26 -16.38 -6.73
N HIS A 35 1.35 -17.06 -6.38
CA HIS A 35 1.90 -18.24 -7.06
C HIS A 35 1.50 -19.57 -6.39
N CYS A 36 0.70 -19.54 -5.33
CA CYS A 36 0.18 -20.74 -4.66
C CYS A 36 -1.11 -21.22 -5.33
N TYR A 37 -0.99 -21.77 -6.54
CA TYR A 37 -2.10 -22.37 -7.24
C TYR A 37 -1.61 -23.45 -8.24
N GLU A 38 -2.52 -24.33 -8.61
CA GLU A 38 -2.36 -25.23 -9.75
C GLU A 38 -3.44 -24.94 -10.78
N GLN A 39 -3.03 -24.89 -12.05
CA GLN A 39 -3.95 -24.61 -13.13
C GLN A 39 -4.84 -25.82 -13.42
N ARG A 40 -6.13 -25.59 -13.52
CA ARG A 40 -7.12 -26.63 -13.87
C ARG A 40 -7.01 -27.01 -15.37
N ARG A 41 -7.19 -28.26 -15.66
CA ARG A 41 -7.29 -28.73 -17.06
C ARG A 41 -8.54 -28.17 -17.78
N LYS A 42 -9.65 -27.98 -17.03
CA LYS A 42 -10.89 -27.36 -17.52
C LYS A 42 -11.34 -26.29 -16.55
N SER A 43 -11.66 -25.11 -17.07
CA SER A 43 -12.25 -24.05 -16.29
C SER A 43 -13.69 -24.36 -15.88
N ILE A 44 -14.13 -23.80 -14.76
CA ILE A 44 -15.53 -23.79 -14.34
C ILE A 44 -15.93 -22.30 -14.27
N GLY A 45 -16.60 -21.81 -15.29
CA GLY A 45 -16.79 -20.38 -15.48
C GLY A 45 -15.43 -19.68 -15.61
N THR A 46 -15.19 -18.64 -14.81
CA THR A 46 -13.91 -17.91 -14.75
C THR A 46 -12.86 -18.58 -13.85
N LYS A 47 -13.24 -19.59 -13.07
CA LYS A 47 -12.31 -20.32 -12.22
C LYS A 47 -11.35 -21.18 -13.04
N ARG A 48 -10.06 -20.82 -13.03
CA ARG A 48 -8.98 -21.51 -13.75
C ARG A 48 -7.96 -22.16 -12.83
N ASN A 49 -7.92 -21.76 -11.57
CA ASN A 49 -6.91 -22.13 -10.61
C ASN A 49 -7.52 -22.85 -9.40
N ASP A 50 -6.81 -23.80 -8.84
CA ASP A 50 -7.13 -24.44 -7.56
C ASP A 50 -6.02 -24.22 -6.55
N ILE A 51 -6.40 -24.01 -5.29
CA ILE A 51 -5.49 -24.03 -4.14
C ILE A 51 -5.44 -25.45 -3.63
N THR A 52 -4.37 -26.15 -3.94
CA THR A 52 -4.15 -27.56 -3.57
C THR A 52 -3.71 -27.68 -2.11
N ASP A 53 -3.57 -28.93 -1.62
CA ASP A 53 -3.02 -29.18 -0.29
C ASP A 53 -1.57 -28.70 -0.17
N LEU A 54 -0.77 -28.84 -1.24
CA LEU A 54 0.57 -28.29 -1.29
C LEU A 54 0.56 -26.77 -1.07
N CYS A 55 -0.29 -26.05 -1.79
CA CYS A 55 -0.44 -24.59 -1.65
C CYS A 55 -0.82 -24.20 -0.21
N ARG A 56 -1.80 -24.91 0.36
CA ARG A 56 -2.23 -24.65 1.75
C ARG A 56 -1.10 -24.89 2.76
N ASN A 57 -0.36 -25.98 2.60
CA ASN A 57 0.74 -26.32 3.50
C ASN A 57 1.86 -25.27 3.46
N LEU A 58 2.26 -24.80 2.26
CA LEU A 58 3.26 -23.75 2.12
C LEU A 58 2.82 -22.43 2.79
N ILE A 59 1.56 -22.04 2.64
CA ILE A 59 1.03 -20.82 3.27
C ILE A 59 1.01 -20.97 4.81
N VAL A 60 0.58 -22.13 5.31
CA VAL A 60 0.55 -22.41 6.76
C VAL A 60 1.96 -22.47 7.35
N GLU A 61 2.90 -23.06 6.64
CA GLU A 61 4.33 -23.11 7.02
C GLU A 61 4.90 -21.69 7.08
N ALA A 62 4.71 -20.87 6.04
CA ALA A 62 5.14 -19.48 6.00
C ALA A 62 4.57 -18.66 7.16
N TYR A 63 3.27 -18.86 7.47
CA TYR A 63 2.63 -18.21 8.61
C TYR A 63 3.22 -18.67 9.96
N GLY A 64 3.43 -19.98 10.11
CA GLY A 64 3.91 -20.58 11.37
C GLY A 64 5.37 -20.28 11.67
N GLU A 65 6.25 -20.41 10.69
CA GLU A 65 7.70 -20.15 10.85
C GLU A 65 8.01 -18.67 11.08
N TYR A 66 7.19 -17.77 10.59
CA TYR A 66 7.30 -16.32 10.81
C TYR A 66 8.69 -15.77 10.46
N LYS A 67 9.21 -16.11 9.29
CA LYS A 67 10.50 -15.63 8.80
C LYS A 67 10.30 -14.41 7.87
N ASN A 68 11.17 -13.41 8.05
CA ASN A 68 11.16 -12.23 7.19
C ASN A 68 11.90 -12.51 5.88
N ASP A 69 11.35 -12.03 4.77
CA ASP A 69 11.89 -12.14 3.41
C ASP A 69 12.21 -13.60 3.01
N ALA A 70 11.31 -14.52 3.39
CA ALA A 70 11.47 -15.96 3.16
C ALA A 70 10.51 -16.48 2.10
N VAL A 71 11.04 -17.32 1.22
CA VAL A 71 10.27 -18.00 0.16
C VAL A 71 10.08 -19.47 0.56
N TYR A 72 8.85 -19.95 0.40
CA TYR A 72 8.43 -21.32 0.69
C TYR A 72 7.94 -21.97 -0.60
N GLY A 73 8.49 -23.12 -0.94
CA GLY A 73 8.21 -23.82 -2.19
C GLY A 73 9.26 -23.56 -3.28
N ASP A 74 8.91 -23.83 -4.53
CA ASP A 74 9.78 -23.66 -5.67
C ASP A 74 9.43 -22.38 -6.47
N LYS A 75 10.36 -21.43 -6.54
CA LYS A 75 10.19 -20.16 -7.29
C LYS A 75 9.86 -20.36 -8.78
N ASN A 76 10.20 -21.50 -9.34
CA ASN A 76 9.86 -21.83 -10.73
C ASN A 76 8.49 -22.52 -10.87
N GLY A 77 7.78 -22.73 -9.78
CA GLY A 77 6.51 -23.43 -9.73
C GLY A 77 5.55 -22.85 -8.69
N VAL A 78 5.20 -23.66 -7.70
CA VAL A 78 4.28 -23.27 -6.62
C VAL A 78 5.07 -22.75 -5.42
N TYR A 79 4.89 -21.49 -5.06
CA TYR A 79 5.55 -20.87 -3.90
C TYR A 79 4.73 -19.74 -3.29
N CYS A 80 5.09 -19.37 -2.07
CA CYS A 80 4.68 -18.11 -1.45
C CYS A 80 5.88 -17.38 -0.83
N HIS A 81 5.74 -16.06 -0.64
CA HIS A 81 6.79 -15.20 -0.10
C HIS A 81 6.27 -14.48 1.14
N SER A 82 6.98 -14.60 2.26
CA SER A 82 6.65 -13.98 3.54
C SER A 82 7.56 -12.79 3.81
N LYS A 83 6.97 -11.64 4.17
CA LYS A 83 7.69 -10.45 4.65
C LYS A 83 7.06 -9.95 5.95
N ILE A 84 7.89 -9.43 6.86
CA ILE A 84 7.48 -8.93 8.17
C ILE A 84 7.86 -7.46 8.29
N PHE A 85 6.91 -6.65 8.73
CA PHE A 85 7.02 -5.21 8.85
C PHE A 85 6.65 -4.76 10.26
N GLY A 86 7.17 -3.63 10.71
CA GLY A 86 6.60 -2.90 11.83
C GLY A 86 5.23 -2.33 11.49
N SER A 87 4.29 -2.32 12.42
CA SER A 87 2.95 -1.77 12.16
C SER A 87 2.99 -0.27 11.83
N GLU A 88 3.97 0.46 12.34
CA GLU A 88 4.22 1.87 12.06
C GLU A 88 4.56 2.18 10.60
N GLU A 89 5.11 1.20 9.86
CA GLU A 89 5.43 1.34 8.44
C GLU A 89 4.19 1.50 7.55
N PHE A 90 3.03 1.08 8.05
CA PHE A 90 1.74 1.20 7.38
C PHE A 90 0.92 2.40 7.87
N GLY A 91 1.44 3.09 8.89
CA GLY A 91 0.76 4.21 9.51
C GLY A 91 1.13 5.55 8.87
N TYR A 92 0.17 6.46 8.86
CA TYR A 92 0.37 7.84 8.43
C TYR A 92 -0.44 8.82 9.26
N ASN A 93 0.06 10.05 9.33
CA ASN A 93 -0.71 11.20 9.79
C ASN A 93 -1.37 11.83 8.56
N LYS A 94 -2.69 11.78 8.48
CA LYS A 94 -3.44 12.54 7.50
C LYS A 94 -3.56 13.96 8.01
N ILE A 95 -2.77 14.86 7.43
CA ILE A 95 -2.81 16.29 7.73
C ILE A 95 -3.77 17.01 6.79
N VAL A 96 -4.33 18.10 7.26
CA VAL A 96 -5.15 19.02 6.45
C VAL A 96 -4.31 20.24 6.12
N VAL A 97 -4.13 20.48 4.83
CA VAL A 97 -3.42 21.63 4.28
C VAL A 97 -4.46 22.69 3.92
N GLU A 98 -4.37 23.85 4.57
CA GLU A 98 -5.23 24.99 4.31
C GLU A 98 -4.45 26.05 3.53
N ARG A 99 -5.13 26.77 2.65
CA ARG A 99 -4.59 27.94 1.94
C ARG A 99 -5.48 29.15 2.16
N PRO A 100 -4.92 30.36 2.11
CA PRO A 100 -5.70 31.58 2.38
C PRO A 100 -6.71 31.89 1.29
N MET A 101 -7.90 32.32 1.70
CA MET A 101 -8.87 32.94 0.81
C MET A 101 -8.35 34.33 0.43
N ARG A 102 -8.50 34.70 -0.84
CA ARG A 102 -8.11 35.99 -1.39
C ARG A 102 -9.33 36.74 -1.90
N ASP A 103 -9.27 38.06 -1.86
CA ASP A 103 -10.29 38.93 -2.44
C ASP A 103 -10.07 39.12 -3.95
N GLU A 104 -10.89 39.99 -4.57
CA GLU A 104 -10.84 40.31 -6.00
C GLU A 104 -9.50 40.96 -6.43
N ASN A 105 -8.76 41.56 -5.52
CA ASN A 105 -7.44 42.17 -5.73
C ASN A 105 -6.29 41.20 -5.52
N GLY A 106 -6.57 39.96 -5.08
CA GLY A 106 -5.58 38.95 -4.73
C GLY A 106 -5.01 39.07 -3.30
N GLU A 107 -5.53 40.00 -2.48
CA GLU A 107 -5.12 40.19 -1.09
C GLU A 107 -5.70 39.11 -0.18
N ILE A 108 -4.89 38.68 0.83
CA ILE A 108 -5.33 37.65 1.79
C ILE A 108 -6.40 38.21 2.72
N ILE A 109 -7.54 37.55 2.79
CA ILE A 109 -8.64 37.92 3.69
C ILE A 109 -8.29 37.47 5.11
N LEU A 110 -8.24 38.45 6.03
CA LEU A 110 -7.95 38.21 7.44
C LEU A 110 -9.23 38.32 8.30
N LYS A 111 -9.38 37.41 9.28
CA LYS A 111 -10.40 37.47 10.32
C LYS A 111 -9.73 37.41 11.69
N LYS A 112 -9.91 38.44 12.50
CA LYS A 112 -9.23 38.55 13.80
C LYS A 112 -7.70 38.38 13.69
N GLY A 113 -7.07 38.95 12.64
CA GLY A 113 -5.64 38.90 12.41
C GLY A 113 -5.09 37.56 11.91
N LYS A 114 -5.95 36.58 11.57
CA LYS A 114 -5.56 35.28 11.01
C LYS A 114 -6.12 35.09 9.59
N PRO A 115 -5.39 34.44 8.68
CA PRO A 115 -5.88 34.11 7.36
C PRO A 115 -7.16 33.26 7.43
N VAL A 116 -8.12 33.58 6.56
CA VAL A 116 -9.31 32.75 6.39
C VAL A 116 -8.99 31.64 5.40
N ALA A 117 -9.28 30.41 5.79
CA ALA A 117 -9.05 29.26 4.92
C ALA A 117 -10.05 29.22 3.74
N ASP A 118 -9.53 29.03 2.54
CA ASP A 118 -10.35 28.75 1.36
C ASP A 118 -10.67 27.25 1.31
N LYS A 119 -11.96 26.93 1.40
CA LYS A 119 -12.43 25.53 1.37
C LYS A 119 -12.20 24.84 0.03
N ASN A 120 -12.11 25.62 -1.06
CA ASN A 120 -11.90 25.10 -2.42
C ASN A 120 -10.43 24.74 -2.66
N LEU A 121 -9.50 25.38 -1.91
CA LEU A 121 -8.06 25.13 -1.99
C LEU A 121 -7.54 24.20 -0.88
N ARG A 122 -8.46 23.71 -0.03
CA ARG A 122 -8.12 22.76 1.02
C ARG A 122 -7.70 21.43 0.40
N ASP A 123 -6.59 20.89 0.90
CA ASP A 123 -6.08 19.59 0.50
C ASP A 123 -5.68 18.74 1.71
N THR A 124 -5.31 17.49 1.49
CA THR A 124 -4.86 16.59 2.54
C THR A 124 -3.63 15.82 2.09
N GLU A 125 -2.66 15.67 3.00
CA GLU A 125 -1.46 14.88 2.78
C GLU A 125 -1.34 13.74 3.80
N ASN A 126 -0.81 12.61 3.35
CA ASN A 126 -0.55 11.45 4.19
C ASN A 126 0.94 11.39 4.52
N VAL A 127 1.32 11.89 5.69
CA VAL A 127 2.69 11.88 6.18
C VAL A 127 2.97 10.56 6.89
N PRO A 128 3.95 9.74 6.45
CA PRO A 128 4.30 8.50 7.14
C PRO A 128 4.57 8.73 8.64
N LEU A 129 4.11 7.82 9.52
CA LEU A 129 4.30 7.97 10.97
C LEU A 129 5.77 8.06 11.39
N VAL A 130 6.67 7.49 10.59
CA VAL A 130 8.11 7.54 10.81
C VAL A 130 8.75 8.88 10.43
N GLN A 131 7.99 9.82 9.87
CA GLN A 131 8.46 11.14 9.47
C GLN A 131 7.87 12.25 10.36
N ASP A 132 8.67 13.27 10.58
CA ASP A 132 8.21 14.49 11.24
C ASP A 132 7.30 15.29 10.32
N ILE A 133 6.13 15.69 10.83
CA ILE A 133 5.09 16.36 10.03
C ILE A 133 5.56 17.73 9.53
N ASP A 134 6.21 18.51 10.39
CA ASP A 134 6.59 19.89 10.05
C ASP A 134 7.72 19.86 8.99
N ARG A 135 8.71 18.97 9.12
CA ARG A 135 9.76 18.77 8.11
C ARG A 135 9.24 18.25 6.78
N TYR A 136 8.26 17.32 6.82
CA TYR A 136 7.60 16.84 5.61
C TYR A 136 6.89 18.00 4.90
N PHE A 137 6.13 18.79 5.65
CA PHE A 137 5.39 19.93 5.12
C PHE A 137 6.29 20.98 4.46
N GLU A 138 7.41 21.32 5.12
CA GLU A 138 8.41 22.24 4.56
C GLU A 138 9.03 21.74 3.26
N ARG A 139 9.28 20.46 3.15
CA ARG A 139 9.94 19.84 1.98
C ARG A 139 9.00 19.59 0.83
N GLU A 140 7.80 19.08 1.10
CA GLU A 140 6.90 18.56 0.07
C GLU A 140 5.74 19.51 -0.27
N VAL A 141 5.31 20.37 0.64
CA VAL A 141 4.14 21.23 0.44
C VAL A 141 4.52 22.68 0.16
N LEU A 142 5.35 23.29 1.00
CA LEU A 142 5.69 24.71 0.87
C LEU A 142 6.35 25.11 -0.45
N PRO A 143 7.14 24.29 -1.15
CA PRO A 143 7.67 24.65 -2.46
C PRO A 143 6.60 24.88 -3.52
N TYR A 144 5.43 24.24 -3.38
CA TYR A 144 4.30 24.35 -4.31
C TYR A 144 3.19 25.27 -3.80
N ALA A 145 3.07 25.43 -2.51
CA ALA A 145 2.07 26.25 -1.84
C ALA A 145 2.70 27.04 -0.66
N PRO A 146 3.48 28.10 -0.95
CA PRO A 146 4.24 28.81 0.08
C PRO A 146 3.38 29.58 1.08
N ASP A 147 2.10 29.79 0.77
CA ASP A 147 1.10 30.43 1.63
C ASP A 147 0.26 29.43 2.45
N ALA A 148 0.54 28.13 2.33
CA ALA A 148 -0.20 27.08 3.02
C ALA A 148 0.18 26.94 4.50
N TRP A 149 -0.72 26.40 5.29
CA TRP A 149 -0.47 25.99 6.68
C TRP A 149 -1.18 24.69 7.04
N ILE A 150 -0.73 24.01 8.07
CA ILE A 150 -1.36 22.79 8.60
C ILE A 150 -2.42 23.16 9.63
N ASP A 151 -3.64 22.64 9.46
CA ASP A 151 -4.62 22.63 10.56
C ASP A 151 -4.38 21.42 11.47
N LYS A 152 -3.52 21.61 12.49
CA LYS A 152 -3.14 20.53 13.42
C LYS A 152 -4.34 19.94 14.17
N SER A 153 -5.44 20.69 14.31
CA SER A 153 -6.65 20.20 14.98
C SER A 153 -7.39 19.11 14.18
N LYS A 154 -7.14 19.01 12.90
CA LYS A 154 -7.77 18.06 11.97
C LYS A 154 -6.88 16.88 11.61
N THR A 155 -5.66 16.82 12.15
CA THR A 155 -4.75 15.68 11.91
C THR A 155 -5.34 14.39 12.46
N LYS A 156 -5.29 13.33 11.66
CA LYS A 156 -5.80 11.99 12.03
C LYS A 156 -4.77 10.94 11.68
N VAL A 157 -4.60 9.97 12.57
CA VAL A 157 -3.79 8.78 12.28
C VAL A 157 -4.62 7.80 11.47
N GLY A 158 -4.04 7.30 10.39
CA GLY A 158 -4.59 6.24 9.55
C GLY A 158 -3.58 5.13 9.32
N TYR A 159 -4.06 4.00 8.84
CA TYR A 159 -3.23 2.86 8.43
C TYR A 159 -3.71 2.33 7.09
N GLU A 160 -2.76 2.06 6.21
CA GLU A 160 -3.02 1.48 4.89
C GLU A 160 -1.98 0.41 4.60
N ILE A 161 -2.44 -0.80 4.26
CA ILE A 161 -1.56 -1.91 3.88
C ILE A 161 -1.66 -2.11 2.37
N PRO A 162 -0.68 -1.62 1.58
CA PRO A 162 -0.63 -1.83 0.13
C PRO A 162 -0.17 -3.26 -0.16
N MET A 163 -1.12 -4.21 -0.20
CA MET A 163 -0.90 -5.65 -0.24
C MET A 163 0.03 -6.12 -1.36
N THR A 164 0.04 -5.43 -2.50
CA THR A 164 0.83 -5.83 -3.68
C THR A 164 2.18 -5.11 -3.77
N ARG A 165 2.30 -3.90 -3.21
CA ARG A 165 3.47 -3.04 -3.38
C ARG A 165 4.77 -3.67 -2.88
N TYR A 166 4.72 -4.37 -1.77
CA TYR A 166 5.91 -4.92 -1.10
C TYR A 166 6.49 -6.17 -1.78
N PHE A 167 5.72 -6.79 -2.68
CA PHE A 167 6.13 -7.96 -3.47
C PHE A 167 6.31 -7.64 -4.95
N TYR A 168 6.12 -6.35 -5.32
CA TYR A 168 6.31 -5.92 -6.68
C TYR A 168 7.80 -5.90 -7.03
N GLU A 169 8.20 -6.70 -8.01
CA GLU A 169 9.52 -6.68 -8.62
C GLU A 169 9.41 -5.96 -9.97
N TYR A 170 10.13 -4.86 -10.10
CA TYR A 170 10.16 -4.12 -11.37
C TYR A 170 10.81 -4.98 -12.45
N GLN A 171 10.05 -5.24 -13.49
CA GLN A 171 10.55 -5.86 -14.71
C GLN A 171 10.74 -4.74 -15.74
N PRO A 172 11.99 -4.45 -16.16
CA PRO A 172 12.22 -3.45 -17.18
C PRO A 172 11.53 -3.89 -18.48
N PRO A 173 10.91 -2.94 -19.21
CA PRO A 173 10.33 -3.25 -20.51
C PRO A 173 11.42 -3.71 -21.47
N GLU A 174 11.04 -4.56 -22.40
CA GLU A 174 11.95 -5.03 -23.46
C GLU A 174 12.50 -3.83 -24.23
N PRO A 175 13.80 -3.82 -24.55
CA PRO A 175 14.42 -2.74 -25.33
C PRO A 175 13.70 -2.54 -26.67
N VAL A 176 13.46 -1.29 -27.04
CA VAL A 176 12.72 -0.93 -28.27
C VAL A 176 13.38 -1.57 -29.52
N ASP A 177 14.71 -1.66 -29.57
CA ASP A 177 15.44 -2.27 -30.68
C ASP A 177 15.13 -3.74 -30.86
N ASP A 178 14.85 -4.48 -29.79
CA ASP A 178 14.50 -5.90 -29.86
C ASP A 178 13.05 -6.11 -30.32
N ILE A 179 12.15 -5.18 -29.91
CA ILE A 179 10.78 -5.14 -30.43
C ILE A 179 10.78 -4.85 -31.94
N VAL A 180 11.56 -3.86 -32.39
CA VAL A 180 11.67 -3.46 -33.80
C VAL A 180 12.23 -4.60 -34.66
N LYS A 181 13.19 -5.38 -34.16
CA LYS A 181 13.74 -6.56 -34.89
C LYS A 181 12.68 -7.65 -35.12
N ARG A 182 11.71 -7.79 -34.21
CA ARG A 182 10.63 -8.79 -34.35
C ARG A 182 9.50 -8.36 -35.28
N ILE A 183 9.34 -7.07 -35.55
CA ILE A 183 8.31 -6.53 -36.44
C ILE A 183 8.78 -6.52 -37.91
N LYS A 184 10.08 -6.59 -38.16
CA LYS A 184 10.67 -6.72 -39.51
C LYS A 184 10.73 -8.18 -39.94
#